data_1faaceb71ef353cccce3fcd3bbc20a4a
#
_entry.id   1faaceb71ef353cccce3fcd3bbc20a4a
#
_cell.length_a   1.000
_cell.length_b   1.000
_cell.length_c   1.000
_cell.angle_alpha   90.00
_cell.angle_beta   90.00
_cell.angle_gamma   90.00
#
_symmetry.space_group_name_H-M   'P 1'
#
loop_
_entity.id
_entity.type
_entity.pdbx_description
1 polymer ?
#
loop_
_entity_poly.entity_id
_entity_poly.type
_entity_poly.pdbx_seq_one_letter_code
_entity_poly.pdbx_strand_id
1 'polypeptide(L)'
;MSKKKFKTILCGCITVLCLLLTSCGSLQISQGSGNQDSDRGNQTTTETTFASTGQIESVDTLEEVPEYTGQPYVEINDNEPSFTEEELTTDSYEDYSPLDELGRCQTAEACVGEDLMPTQKRESISSVKPTGWVNKEYDGIDGGYLYNRCHLIGFQLTGENANERNLITGTRYMNVDGMLPFEDEVADYVKETDNHVMYRVTPIYSGDDLVASGVQMEAKSVEDDGAGVTFNVYVYN
;
A
#
# COMPACT_ATOMS: atom_id res chain seq x y z
N MET A 1 -36.93 16.34 -33.74
CA MET A 1 -37.12 14.84 -33.71
C MET A 1 -35.87 14.19 -34.29
N SER A 2 -35.02 13.66 -33.46
CA SER A 2 -33.79 12.94 -33.87
C SER A 2 -33.82 11.55 -33.29
N LYS A 3 -33.79 10.52 -34.16
CA LYS A 3 -33.92 9.12 -33.80
C LYS A 3 -32.54 8.58 -33.36
N LYS A 4 -32.37 8.22 -32.09
CA LYS A 4 -31.21 7.48 -31.58
C LYS A 4 -31.32 6.00 -32.03
N LYS A 5 -30.29 5.50 -32.71
CA LYS A 5 -30.16 4.10 -33.11
C LYS A 5 -29.54 3.30 -31.94
N PHE A 6 -30.28 2.31 -31.45
CA PHE A 6 -29.77 1.27 -30.55
C PHE A 6 -28.87 0.32 -31.34
N LYS A 7 -27.65 0.11 -30.85
CA LYS A 7 -26.78 -1.00 -31.30
C LYS A 7 -26.88 -2.14 -30.29
N THR A 8 -27.50 -3.22 -30.73
CA THR A 8 -27.53 -4.50 -30.01
C THR A 8 -26.18 -5.19 -30.18
N ILE A 9 -25.47 -5.46 -29.09
CA ILE A 9 -24.24 -6.28 -29.07
C ILE A 9 -24.64 -7.68 -28.66
N LEU A 10 -24.38 -8.64 -29.58
CA LEU A 10 -24.68 -10.04 -29.47
C LEU A 10 -23.58 -10.72 -28.61
N CYS A 11 -23.98 -11.30 -27.48
CA CYS A 11 -23.11 -12.03 -26.55
C CYS A 11 -22.90 -13.45 -27.10
N GLY A 12 -21.68 -13.79 -27.51
CA GLY A 12 -21.29 -15.13 -27.93
C GLY A 12 -20.75 -15.94 -26.78
N CYS A 13 -21.50 -16.94 -26.33
CA CYS A 13 -21.04 -17.97 -25.39
C CYS A 13 -20.01 -18.87 -26.03
N ILE A 14 -18.80 -18.93 -25.51
CA ILE A 14 -17.81 -19.96 -25.83
C ILE A 14 -17.73 -20.90 -24.64
N THR A 15 -18.25 -22.11 -24.82
CA THR A 15 -18.11 -23.24 -23.89
C THR A 15 -16.75 -23.91 -24.12
N VAL A 16 -15.88 -23.88 -23.12
CA VAL A 16 -14.62 -24.63 -23.10
C VAL A 16 -14.82 -25.92 -22.30
N LEU A 17 -14.62 -27.04 -23.02
CA LEU A 17 -14.72 -28.41 -22.52
C LEU A 17 -13.40 -28.81 -21.83
N CYS A 18 -13.42 -29.02 -20.49
CA CYS A 18 -12.29 -29.55 -19.75
C CYS A 18 -12.18 -31.06 -19.88
N LEU A 19 -11.07 -31.55 -20.46
CA LEU A 19 -10.66 -32.96 -20.47
C LEU A 19 -9.82 -33.24 -19.20
N LEU A 20 -10.35 -34.13 -18.35
CA LEU A 20 -9.64 -34.67 -17.20
C LEU A 20 -8.73 -35.82 -17.66
N LEU A 21 -7.45 -35.72 -17.44
CA LEU A 21 -6.49 -36.82 -17.51
C LEU A 21 -6.03 -37.19 -16.09
N THR A 22 -6.53 -38.33 -15.63
CA THR A 22 -6.04 -39.03 -14.43
C THR A 22 -4.80 -39.84 -14.79
N SER A 23 -3.69 -39.60 -14.08
CA SER A 23 -2.52 -40.49 -14.11
C SER A 23 -2.24 -41.02 -12.71
N CYS A 24 -2.49 -42.34 -12.55
CA CYS A 24 -2.05 -43.14 -11.42
C CYS A 24 -0.58 -43.51 -11.60
N GLY A 25 0.27 -43.26 -10.60
CA GLY A 25 1.66 -43.71 -10.53
C GLY A 25 1.93 -44.34 -9.16
N SER A 26 2.26 -45.63 -9.17
CA SER A 26 2.34 -46.57 -8.06
C SER A 26 3.52 -46.35 -7.12
N LEU A 27 3.32 -46.64 -5.85
CA LEU A 27 4.34 -46.80 -4.79
C LEU A 27 5.28 -47.97 -5.11
N GLN A 28 6.56 -47.79 -4.79
CA GLN A 28 7.44 -48.91 -4.47
C GLN A 28 8.16 -48.62 -3.14
N ILE A 29 7.91 -49.50 -2.20
CA ILE A 29 8.61 -49.60 -0.89
C ILE A 29 9.85 -50.50 -1.08
N SER A 30 11.00 -50.03 -0.65
CA SER A 30 12.16 -50.91 -0.47
C SER A 30 12.67 -50.71 0.97
N GLN A 31 12.57 -51.79 1.77
CA GLN A 31 13.22 -51.94 3.06
C GLN A 31 14.65 -52.45 2.87
N GLY A 32 15.57 -51.84 3.58
CA GLY A 32 16.95 -52.33 3.72
C GLY A 32 17.50 -51.99 5.11
N SER A 33 17.60 -53.03 5.94
CA SER A 33 18.17 -53.04 7.29
C SER A 33 19.70 -53.12 7.22
N GLY A 34 20.42 -52.50 8.18
CA GLY A 34 21.84 -52.74 8.38
C GLY A 34 22.53 -51.74 9.30
N ASN A 35 22.96 -52.24 10.40
CA ASN A 35 23.59 -51.69 11.61
C ASN A 35 24.95 -50.96 11.48
N GLN A 36 25.16 -50.08 12.49
CA GLN A 36 26.37 -49.79 13.32
C GLN A 36 27.62 -49.11 12.69
N ASP A 37 28.05 -48.06 13.17
CA ASP A 37 28.89 -47.65 14.30
C ASP A 37 29.77 -46.40 13.98
N SER A 38 29.79 -45.49 14.96
CA SER A 38 30.87 -44.56 15.40
C SER A 38 31.72 -43.77 14.37
N ASP A 39 31.73 -42.47 14.40
CA ASP A 39 32.67 -41.59 15.13
C ASP A 39 32.67 -40.14 14.52
N ARG A 40 32.66 -39.17 15.42
CA ARG A 40 33.11 -37.78 15.37
C ARG A 40 33.38 -37.08 14.02
N GLY A 41 32.70 -35.99 13.81
CA GLY A 41 33.11 -34.93 12.90
C GLY A 41 32.10 -33.78 12.91
N ASN A 42 32.33 -32.82 13.80
CA ASN A 42 31.57 -31.55 13.85
C ASN A 42 31.81 -30.76 12.55
N GLN A 43 30.88 -30.78 11.64
CA GLN A 43 30.76 -29.81 10.56
C GLN A 43 29.39 -29.16 10.65
N THR A 44 29.38 -27.90 11.08
CA THR A 44 28.25 -27.02 11.03
C THR A 44 27.95 -26.74 9.56
N THR A 45 27.07 -27.51 8.98
CA THR A 45 26.42 -27.14 7.72
C THR A 45 25.31 -26.16 8.07
N THR A 46 25.54 -24.91 7.77
CA THR A 46 24.47 -23.90 7.75
C THR A 46 23.54 -24.27 6.61
N GLU A 47 22.49 -25.02 6.91
CA GLU A 47 21.35 -25.14 6.01
C GLU A 47 20.69 -23.79 5.98
N THR A 48 20.87 -23.08 4.88
CA THR A 48 20.03 -21.93 4.52
C THR A 48 18.65 -22.49 4.20
N THR A 49 17.84 -22.61 5.22
CA THR A 49 16.41 -22.79 5.07
C THR A 49 15.89 -21.51 4.39
N PHE A 50 15.50 -21.61 3.14
CA PHE A 50 14.65 -20.60 2.53
C PHE A 50 13.36 -20.57 3.35
N ALA A 51 13.25 -19.56 4.21
CA ALA A 51 12.05 -19.34 4.99
C ALA A 51 10.89 -19.16 4.00
N SER A 52 9.85 -19.93 4.23
CA SER A 52 8.49 -19.70 3.75
C SER A 52 8.23 -18.19 3.74
N THR A 53 7.72 -17.68 2.64
CA THR A 53 7.11 -16.36 2.54
C THR A 53 6.05 -16.26 3.63
N GLY A 54 6.44 -15.81 4.82
CA GLY A 54 5.50 -15.42 5.86
C GLY A 54 4.75 -14.20 5.34
N GLN A 55 3.42 -14.25 5.36
CA GLN A 55 2.59 -13.09 5.08
C GLN A 55 2.95 -11.99 6.08
N ILE A 56 3.23 -10.79 5.57
CA ILE A 56 3.45 -9.61 6.38
C ILE A 56 2.08 -8.97 6.56
N GLU A 57 1.51 -9.04 7.76
CA GLU A 57 0.17 -8.50 8.05
C GLU A 57 0.19 -6.97 8.16
N SER A 58 1.26 -6.41 8.73
CA SER A 58 1.52 -4.98 8.79
C SER A 58 3.02 -4.71 8.77
N VAL A 59 3.43 -3.49 8.43
CA VAL A 59 4.83 -3.07 8.47
C VAL A 59 5.03 -2.11 9.61
N ASP A 60 5.33 -2.64 10.81
CA ASP A 60 5.58 -1.82 11.99
C ASP A 60 7.06 -1.40 12.13
N THR A 61 7.96 -2.13 11.46
CA THR A 61 9.40 -1.88 11.51
C THR A 61 10.06 -2.05 10.14
N LEU A 62 11.24 -1.47 9.95
CA LEU A 62 12.04 -1.65 8.72
C LEU A 62 12.46 -3.08 8.44
N GLU A 63 12.58 -3.92 9.46
CA GLU A 63 12.99 -5.32 9.33
C GLU A 63 11.92 -6.15 8.59
N GLU A 64 10.67 -5.65 8.58
CA GLU A 64 9.54 -6.27 7.90
C GLU A 64 9.35 -5.75 6.47
N VAL A 65 9.98 -4.63 6.11
CA VAL A 65 9.90 -4.04 4.77
C VAL A 65 10.69 -4.90 3.79
N PRO A 66 10.07 -5.36 2.69
CA PRO A 66 10.78 -6.07 1.63
C PRO A 66 11.90 -5.21 1.02
N GLU A 67 12.97 -5.88 0.54
CA GLU A 67 14.07 -5.19 -0.13
C GLU A 67 13.58 -4.46 -1.39
N TYR A 68 14.06 -3.23 -1.59
CA TYR A 68 13.74 -2.43 -2.77
C TYR A 68 14.25 -3.09 -4.05
N THR A 69 13.36 -3.39 -4.99
CA THR A 69 13.65 -4.07 -6.26
C THR A 69 13.59 -3.16 -7.48
N GLY A 70 13.48 -1.84 -7.28
CA GLY A 70 13.35 -0.86 -8.37
C GLY A 70 11.89 -0.51 -8.72
N GLN A 71 10.93 -1.03 -7.96
CA GLN A 71 9.52 -0.66 -8.09
C GLN A 71 9.14 0.36 -7.01
N PRO A 72 8.22 1.30 -7.27
CA PRO A 72 7.86 2.34 -6.32
C PRO A 72 7.15 1.82 -5.07
N TYR A 73 6.54 0.65 -5.16
CA TYR A 73 5.82 0.00 -4.07
C TYR A 73 5.92 -1.52 -4.15
N VAL A 74 5.49 -2.16 -3.09
CA VAL A 74 5.30 -3.61 -2.99
C VAL A 74 3.99 -3.90 -2.26
N GLU A 75 3.25 -4.90 -2.72
CA GLU A 75 2.08 -5.42 -2.00
C GLU A 75 2.52 -6.16 -0.74
N ILE A 76 1.83 -5.94 0.37
CA ILE A 76 2.02 -6.62 1.65
C ILE A 76 0.70 -7.26 2.09
N ASN A 77 0.77 -8.26 2.98
CA ASN A 77 -0.41 -8.99 3.47
C ASN A 77 -1.33 -9.49 2.34
N ASP A 78 -0.77 -10.05 1.26
CA ASP A 78 -1.52 -10.49 0.07
C ASP A 78 -2.45 -9.39 -0.51
N ASN A 79 -2.06 -8.12 -0.35
CA ASN A 79 -2.81 -6.93 -0.74
C ASN A 79 -4.12 -6.71 0.06
N GLU A 80 -4.27 -7.40 1.21
CA GLU A 80 -5.44 -7.27 2.08
C GLU A 80 -5.20 -6.22 3.16
N PRO A 81 -6.06 -5.18 3.28
CA PRO A 81 -5.94 -4.19 4.33
C PRO A 81 -6.33 -4.77 5.70
N SER A 82 -5.81 -4.17 6.76
CA SER A 82 -5.95 -4.66 8.14
C SER A 82 -7.13 -4.06 8.91
N PHE A 83 -8.09 -3.40 8.22
CA PHE A 83 -9.27 -2.83 8.87
C PHE A 83 -10.13 -3.91 9.52
N THR A 84 -10.48 -3.71 10.80
CA THR A 84 -11.47 -4.54 11.49
C THR A 84 -12.89 -4.17 11.05
N GLU A 85 -13.86 -5.06 11.27
CA GLU A 85 -15.26 -4.78 10.96
C GLU A 85 -15.82 -3.58 11.75
N GLU A 86 -15.29 -3.31 12.96
CA GLU A 86 -15.71 -2.18 13.78
C GLU A 86 -15.15 -0.83 13.27
N GLU A 87 -14.04 -0.84 12.54
CA GLU A 87 -13.46 0.35 11.91
C GLU A 87 -14.19 0.75 10.63
N LEU A 88 -14.80 -0.21 9.92
CA LEU A 88 -15.52 0.07 8.69
C LEU A 88 -16.79 0.89 8.95
N THR A 89 -16.86 2.09 8.35
CA THR A 89 -17.98 3.02 8.51
C THR A 89 -18.27 3.75 7.20
N THR A 90 -19.48 4.26 7.06
CA THR A 90 -19.89 5.17 5.99
C THR A 90 -20.10 6.60 6.53
N ASP A 91 -19.70 6.85 7.77
CA ASP A 91 -19.66 8.22 8.31
C ASP A 91 -18.29 8.81 7.96
N SER A 92 -18.28 9.80 7.07
CA SER A 92 -17.04 10.47 6.63
C SER A 92 -16.31 11.14 7.80
N TYR A 93 -15.02 10.88 7.92
CA TYR A 93 -14.14 11.52 8.91
C TYR A 93 -12.69 11.55 8.42
N GLU A 94 -11.88 12.38 9.05
CA GLU A 94 -10.43 12.36 8.97
C GLU A 94 -9.82 12.45 10.37
N ASP A 95 -8.77 11.66 10.64
CA ASP A 95 -8.01 11.68 11.87
C ASP A 95 -6.52 11.68 11.58
N TYR A 96 -5.81 12.52 12.30
CA TYR A 96 -4.35 12.68 12.19
C TYR A 96 -3.73 12.49 13.56
N SER A 97 -3.05 11.39 13.78
CA SER A 97 -2.38 11.08 15.02
C SER A 97 -1.45 12.22 15.47
N PRO A 98 -1.30 12.46 16.77
CA PRO A 98 -0.32 13.42 17.27
C PRO A 98 1.10 13.11 16.77
N LEU A 99 1.91 14.14 16.55
CA LEU A 99 3.33 13.97 16.27
C LEU A 99 4.00 13.23 17.44
N ASP A 100 5.00 12.41 17.11
CA ASP A 100 5.79 11.73 18.13
C ASP A 100 6.77 12.69 18.86
N GLU A 101 7.58 12.15 19.78
CA GLU A 101 8.55 12.92 20.56
C GLU A 101 9.64 13.60 19.72
N LEU A 102 9.90 13.11 18.49
CA LEU A 102 10.81 13.70 17.52
C LEU A 102 10.11 14.68 16.56
N GLY A 103 8.80 14.88 16.71
CA GLY A 103 7.98 15.75 15.87
C GLY A 103 7.61 15.12 14.53
N ARG A 104 7.72 13.78 14.38
CA ARG A 104 7.41 13.06 13.15
C ARG A 104 5.92 12.75 13.08
N CYS A 105 5.37 12.77 11.85
CA CYS A 105 4.00 12.31 11.61
C CYS A 105 3.86 10.85 11.99
N GLN A 106 2.68 10.50 12.46
CA GLN A 106 2.23 9.15 12.74
C GLN A 106 1.10 8.80 11.78
N THR A 107 0.34 7.75 12.06
CA THR A 107 -0.78 7.31 11.21
C THR A 107 -1.77 8.43 10.94
N ALA A 108 -2.18 8.56 9.70
CA ALA A 108 -3.30 9.36 9.23
C ALA A 108 -4.37 8.42 8.66
N GLU A 109 -5.63 8.64 9.03
CA GLU A 109 -6.75 7.78 8.65
C GLU A 109 -7.96 8.64 8.25
N ALA A 110 -8.74 8.15 7.29
CA ALA A 110 -9.99 8.77 6.88
C ALA A 110 -10.99 7.72 6.38
N CYS A 111 -12.27 7.99 6.62
CA CYS A 111 -13.34 7.44 5.81
C CYS A 111 -13.66 8.47 4.71
N VAL A 112 -13.15 8.23 3.51
CA VAL A 112 -13.26 9.19 2.41
C VAL A 112 -14.62 9.06 1.74
N GLY A 113 -15.45 10.10 1.84
CA GLY A 113 -16.70 10.29 1.09
C GLY A 113 -16.63 11.53 0.23
N GLU A 114 -17.57 11.74 -0.71
CA GLU A 114 -17.61 12.90 -1.59
C GLU A 114 -17.68 14.22 -0.79
N ASP A 115 -18.31 14.20 0.38
CA ASP A 115 -18.47 15.36 1.26
C ASP A 115 -17.17 15.89 1.89
N LEU A 116 -16.11 15.04 2.01
CA LEU A 116 -14.77 15.45 2.43
C LEU A 116 -13.93 15.99 1.28
N MET A 117 -14.24 15.62 0.06
CA MET A 117 -13.42 16.01 -1.09
C MET A 117 -13.39 17.55 -1.28
N PRO A 118 -12.26 18.09 -1.79
CA PRO A 118 -12.07 19.52 -1.85
C PRO A 118 -13.07 20.21 -2.79
N THR A 119 -13.79 21.19 -2.27
CA THR A 119 -14.64 22.11 -3.05
C THR A 119 -13.90 23.40 -3.44
N GLN A 120 -12.69 23.60 -2.94
CA GLN A 120 -11.85 24.76 -3.17
C GLN A 120 -10.50 24.36 -3.78
N LYS A 121 -9.80 25.33 -4.36
CA LYS A 121 -8.46 25.09 -4.90
C LYS A 121 -7.46 24.91 -3.78
N ARG A 122 -6.51 23.99 -4.01
CA ARG A 122 -5.35 23.77 -3.14
C ARG A 122 -4.58 25.07 -2.93
N GLU A 123 -4.25 25.35 -1.67
CA GLU A 123 -3.42 26.47 -1.26
C GLU A 123 -1.95 26.05 -1.09
N SER A 124 -1.08 27.05 -0.79
CA SER A 124 0.33 26.78 -0.53
C SER A 124 0.52 26.07 0.81
N ILE A 125 1.29 24.98 0.78
CA ILE A 125 1.71 24.22 1.97
C ILE A 125 3.13 24.54 2.42
N SER A 126 3.73 25.62 1.89
CA SER A 126 5.13 26.00 2.15
C SER A 126 5.42 26.43 3.59
N SER A 127 4.40 26.79 4.35
CA SER A 127 4.49 27.13 5.78
C SER A 127 4.88 25.93 6.66
N VAL A 128 4.47 24.71 6.27
CA VAL A 128 4.81 23.49 6.99
C VAL A 128 6.21 23.03 6.60
N LYS A 129 7.01 22.69 7.60
CA LYS A 129 8.35 22.11 7.44
C LYS A 129 8.36 20.78 8.17
N PRO A 130 8.08 19.68 7.47
CA PRO A 130 8.13 18.35 8.07
C PRO A 130 9.52 18.04 8.64
N THR A 131 9.63 17.06 9.52
CA THR A 131 10.91 16.58 10.02
C THR A 131 11.84 16.17 8.88
N GLY A 132 13.14 16.41 9.03
CA GLY A 132 14.14 16.12 8.00
C GLY A 132 14.05 16.97 6.72
N TRP A 133 13.20 18.01 6.69
CA TRP A 133 13.03 18.87 5.52
C TRP A 133 14.32 19.59 5.13
N VAL A 134 14.78 19.29 3.90
CA VAL A 134 15.92 19.98 3.26
C VAL A 134 15.48 20.45 1.87
N ASN A 135 15.50 21.77 1.68
CA ASN A 135 15.22 22.37 0.36
C ASN A 135 16.53 22.50 -0.42
N LYS A 136 16.96 21.40 -1.07
CA LYS A 136 18.20 21.35 -1.86
C LYS A 136 17.89 20.95 -3.29
N GLU A 137 18.41 21.75 -4.22
CA GLU A 137 18.36 21.44 -5.65
C GLU A 137 19.45 20.44 -6.04
N TYR A 138 19.10 19.55 -6.97
CA TYR A 138 20.00 18.56 -7.54
C TYR A 138 19.88 18.56 -9.06
N ASP A 139 21.01 18.53 -9.75
CA ASP A 139 21.03 18.39 -11.20
C ASP A 139 20.54 17.00 -11.63
N GLY A 140 19.69 16.96 -12.66
CA GLY A 140 19.21 15.71 -13.25
C GLY A 140 17.96 15.11 -12.58
N ILE A 141 17.41 15.78 -11.56
CA ILE A 141 16.12 15.40 -10.95
C ILE A 141 15.00 16.23 -11.61
N ASP A 142 13.90 15.57 -11.95
CA ASP A 142 12.71 16.25 -12.47
C ASP A 142 12.17 17.24 -11.44
N GLY A 143 11.99 18.50 -11.85
CA GLY A 143 11.63 19.61 -10.97
C GLY A 143 12.77 20.15 -10.10
N GLY A 144 13.97 19.58 -10.16
CA GLY A 144 15.17 20.09 -9.50
C GLY A 144 15.30 19.76 -8.00
N TYR A 145 14.25 19.30 -7.35
CA TYR A 145 14.24 19.00 -5.90
C TYR A 145 14.04 17.52 -5.62
N LEU A 146 14.90 16.95 -4.76
CA LEU A 146 14.78 15.57 -4.32
C LEU A 146 13.53 15.38 -3.45
N TYR A 147 13.30 16.29 -2.51
CA TYR A 147 12.21 16.19 -1.55
C TYR A 147 11.03 17.09 -1.88
N ASN A 148 9.85 16.53 -1.67
CA ASN A 148 8.56 17.19 -1.65
C ASN A 148 7.96 17.17 -0.25
N ARG A 149 7.02 18.06 0.01
CA ARG A 149 6.06 17.89 1.13
C ARG A 149 4.99 16.95 0.65
N CYS A 150 5.05 15.71 1.11
CA CYS A 150 4.09 14.67 0.74
C CYS A 150 2.98 14.65 1.78
N HIS A 151 1.72 14.74 1.33
CA HIS A 151 0.60 14.43 2.19
C HIS A 151 0.57 12.92 2.47
N LEU A 152 0.19 12.53 3.68
CA LEU A 152 -0.17 11.15 3.98
C LEU A 152 -1.55 10.86 3.37
N ILE A 153 -2.54 11.69 3.65
CA ILE A 153 -3.82 11.67 2.96
C ILE A 153 -3.84 12.83 1.95
N GLY A 154 -3.91 12.50 0.66
CA GLY A 154 -3.85 13.49 -0.42
C GLY A 154 -4.94 14.55 -0.33
N PHE A 155 -4.60 15.80 -0.70
CA PHE A 155 -5.56 16.91 -0.72
C PHE A 155 -6.84 16.59 -1.52
N GLN A 156 -6.73 15.79 -2.55
CA GLN A 156 -7.87 15.40 -3.40
C GLN A 156 -8.88 14.51 -2.68
N LEU A 157 -8.52 13.89 -1.54
CA LEU A 157 -9.37 12.98 -0.80
C LEU A 157 -10.18 13.68 0.30
N THR A 158 -9.53 14.60 1.05
CA THR A 158 -10.16 15.24 2.22
C THR A 158 -10.15 16.77 2.18
N GLY A 159 -9.48 17.38 1.21
CA GLY A 159 -9.33 18.83 1.15
C GLY A 159 -8.39 19.40 2.22
N GLU A 160 -7.79 18.56 3.09
CA GLU A 160 -6.84 18.99 4.12
C GLU A 160 -5.55 19.52 3.46
N ASN A 161 -5.16 20.75 3.80
CA ASN A 161 -4.11 21.44 3.07
C ASN A 161 -2.77 21.50 3.84
N ALA A 162 -2.62 22.44 4.77
CA ALA A 162 -1.35 22.73 5.44
C ALA A 162 -1.32 22.20 6.89
N ASN A 163 -1.64 20.93 7.05
CA ASN A 163 -1.62 20.24 8.33
C ASN A 163 -0.24 19.63 8.60
N GLU A 164 0.38 20.01 9.72
CA GLU A 164 1.69 19.49 10.12
C GLU A 164 1.69 17.99 10.46
N ARG A 165 0.51 17.42 10.78
CA ARG A 165 0.34 15.99 11.09
C ARG A 165 0.08 15.15 9.84
N ASN A 166 -0.16 15.81 8.70
CA ASN A 166 -0.43 15.17 7.42
C ASN A 166 0.68 15.37 6.38
N LEU A 167 1.78 16.02 6.73
CA LEU A 167 2.85 16.35 5.79
C LEU A 167 4.18 15.77 6.25
N ILE A 168 4.76 14.91 5.42
CA ILE A 168 6.09 14.34 5.62
C ILE A 168 7.09 14.82 4.55
N THR A 169 8.38 14.66 4.84
CA THR A 169 9.44 14.80 3.86
C THR A 169 9.54 13.51 3.03
N GLY A 170 9.18 13.57 1.78
CA GLY A 170 9.27 12.42 0.88
C GLY A 170 9.93 12.79 -0.45
N THR A 171 10.45 11.81 -1.15
CA THR A 171 10.97 11.99 -2.50
C THR A 171 9.83 12.27 -3.48
N ARG A 172 10.17 12.92 -4.62
CA ARG A 172 9.20 13.07 -5.71
C ARG A 172 8.75 11.69 -6.22
N TYR A 173 9.67 10.73 -6.26
CA TYR A 173 9.40 9.36 -6.69
C TYR A 173 8.34 8.70 -5.79
N MET A 174 8.53 8.73 -4.46
CA MET A 174 7.52 8.23 -3.53
C MET A 174 6.15 8.90 -3.75
N ASN A 175 6.14 10.24 -3.83
CA ASN A 175 4.90 11.00 -3.91
C ASN A 175 4.14 10.80 -5.23
N VAL A 176 4.83 10.76 -6.38
CA VAL A 176 4.20 10.79 -7.71
C VAL A 176 4.09 9.40 -8.33
N ASP A 177 5.15 8.60 -8.21
CA ASP A 177 5.18 7.26 -8.83
C ASP A 177 4.68 6.18 -7.85
N GLY A 178 4.78 6.44 -6.53
CA GLY A 178 4.37 5.53 -5.49
C GLY A 178 2.96 5.78 -4.96
N MET A 179 2.71 6.94 -4.32
CA MET A 179 1.46 7.20 -3.60
C MET A 179 0.32 7.65 -4.51
N LEU A 180 0.57 8.58 -5.43
CA LEU A 180 -0.47 9.21 -6.26
C LEU A 180 -1.37 8.22 -7.01
N PRO A 181 -0.88 7.11 -7.61
CA PRO A 181 -1.77 6.15 -8.27
C PRO A 181 -2.86 5.57 -7.37
N PHE A 182 -2.54 5.29 -6.10
CA PHE A 182 -3.48 4.78 -5.10
C PHE A 182 -4.45 5.86 -4.62
N GLU A 183 -3.97 7.09 -4.45
CA GLU A 183 -4.83 8.24 -4.13
C GLU A 183 -5.83 8.50 -5.27
N ASP A 184 -5.39 8.40 -6.52
CA ASP A 184 -6.25 8.58 -7.70
C ASP A 184 -7.31 7.47 -7.78
N GLU A 185 -6.96 6.21 -7.49
CA GLU A 185 -7.90 5.09 -7.45
C GLU A 185 -9.02 5.32 -6.43
N VAL A 186 -8.67 5.74 -5.20
CA VAL A 186 -9.66 6.09 -4.17
C VAL A 186 -10.53 7.26 -4.62
N ALA A 187 -9.91 8.33 -5.12
CA ALA A 187 -10.63 9.54 -5.53
C ALA A 187 -11.61 9.27 -6.68
N ASP A 188 -11.20 8.47 -7.65
CA ASP A 188 -12.04 8.15 -8.81
C ASP A 188 -13.21 7.25 -8.40
N TYR A 189 -12.96 6.23 -7.55
CA TYR A 189 -14.03 5.37 -7.03
C TYR A 189 -15.10 6.17 -6.28
N VAL A 190 -14.70 7.04 -5.33
CA VAL A 190 -15.65 7.85 -4.56
C VAL A 190 -16.48 8.76 -5.48
N LYS A 191 -15.86 9.42 -6.46
CA LYS A 191 -16.55 10.29 -7.43
C LYS A 191 -17.51 9.54 -8.37
N GLU A 192 -17.16 8.30 -8.72
CA GLU A 192 -17.96 7.50 -9.66
C GLU A 192 -19.15 6.80 -8.99
N THR A 193 -19.05 6.49 -7.71
CA THR A 193 -20.03 5.65 -7.00
C THR A 193 -20.80 6.38 -5.90
N ASP A 194 -20.29 7.50 -5.37
CA ASP A 194 -20.77 8.17 -4.15
C ASP A 194 -20.68 7.25 -2.90
N ASN A 195 -19.85 6.20 -2.96
CA ASN A 195 -19.55 5.29 -1.86
C ASN A 195 -18.33 5.78 -1.08
N HIS A 196 -18.09 5.14 0.08
CA HIS A 196 -17.01 5.49 1.00
C HIS A 196 -15.83 4.52 0.89
N VAL A 197 -14.64 5.05 1.17
CA VAL A 197 -13.40 4.25 1.24
C VAL A 197 -12.70 4.53 2.57
N MET A 198 -12.49 3.47 3.37
CA MET A 198 -11.54 3.54 4.46
C MET A 198 -10.14 3.63 3.88
N TYR A 199 -9.37 4.62 4.33
CA TYR A 199 -8.03 4.91 3.83
C TYR A 199 -7.10 5.24 5.00
N ARG A 200 -5.98 4.52 5.12
CA ARG A 200 -4.99 4.69 6.20
C ARG A 200 -3.59 4.75 5.63
N VAL A 201 -2.79 5.69 6.11
CA VAL A 201 -1.38 5.82 5.75
C VAL A 201 -0.52 5.90 7.00
N THR A 202 0.43 4.98 7.13
CA THR A 202 1.34 4.90 8.27
C THR A 202 2.78 5.08 7.80
N PRO A 203 3.47 6.18 8.17
CA PRO A 203 4.89 6.36 7.84
C PRO A 203 5.77 5.46 8.70
N ILE A 204 6.75 4.82 8.07
CA ILE A 204 7.69 3.90 8.73
C ILE A 204 9.06 4.55 8.84
N TYR A 205 9.59 4.66 10.05
CA TYR A 205 10.89 5.28 10.34
C TYR A 205 11.89 4.27 10.88
N SER A 206 13.18 4.47 10.55
CA SER A 206 14.28 3.71 11.15
C SER A 206 14.79 4.42 12.38
N GLY A 207 14.60 3.85 13.57
CA GLY A 207 15.08 4.44 14.82
C GLY A 207 14.70 5.92 14.94
N ASP A 208 15.70 6.79 15.11
CA ASP A 208 15.53 8.24 15.27
C ASP A 208 15.57 9.02 13.94
N ASP A 209 15.50 8.36 12.79
CA ASP A 209 15.49 9.02 11.48
C ASP A 209 14.30 9.99 11.37
N LEU A 210 14.57 11.20 10.86
CA LEU A 210 13.58 12.24 10.72
C LEU A 210 12.83 12.20 9.38
N VAL A 211 13.25 11.33 8.47
CA VAL A 211 12.62 11.07 7.16
C VAL A 211 12.17 9.63 7.17
N ALA A 212 10.92 9.38 6.82
CA ALA A 212 10.39 8.03 6.73
C ALA A 212 11.10 7.23 5.64
N SER A 213 11.35 5.95 5.86
CA SER A 213 11.87 5.02 4.85
C SER A 213 10.85 4.72 3.76
N GLY A 214 9.59 4.93 4.07
CA GLY A 214 8.44 4.77 3.21
C GLY A 214 7.16 4.91 4.00
N VAL A 215 6.04 4.58 3.37
CA VAL A 215 4.72 4.57 3.99
C VAL A 215 4.00 3.27 3.66
N GLN A 216 3.28 2.71 4.63
CA GLN A 216 2.23 1.73 4.35
C GLN A 216 0.96 2.50 3.98
N MET A 217 0.29 2.08 2.92
CA MET A 217 -1.00 2.60 2.48
C MET A 217 -2.00 1.46 2.40
N GLU A 218 -3.14 1.64 3.04
CA GLU A 218 -4.23 0.67 3.07
C GLU A 218 -5.53 1.35 2.65
N ALA A 219 -6.36 0.65 1.87
CA ALA A 219 -7.70 1.11 1.54
C ALA A 219 -8.66 -0.05 1.37
N LYS A 220 -9.93 0.21 1.71
CA LYS A 220 -11.04 -0.70 1.46
C LYS A 220 -12.33 0.10 1.21
N SER A 221 -12.98 -0.13 0.07
CA SER A 221 -14.31 0.41 -0.18
C SER A 221 -15.33 -0.27 0.72
N VAL A 222 -16.22 0.52 1.34
CA VAL A 222 -17.04 0.05 2.47
C VAL A 222 -18.31 -0.64 2.01
N GLU A 223 -19.12 0.00 1.18
CA GLU A 223 -20.45 -0.47 0.81
C GLU A 223 -20.46 -1.74 -0.04
N ASP A 224 -19.37 -2.03 -0.74
CA ASP A 224 -19.21 -3.21 -1.59
C ASP A 224 -18.18 -4.22 -1.06
N ASP A 225 -17.77 -4.04 0.22
CA ASP A 225 -16.82 -4.92 0.92
C ASP A 225 -15.47 -5.09 0.18
N GLY A 226 -14.94 -4.00 -0.34
CA GLY A 226 -13.65 -3.96 -1.01
C GLY A 226 -13.68 -4.35 -2.50
N ALA A 227 -14.87 -4.56 -3.09
CA ALA A 227 -14.94 -4.96 -4.50
C ALA A 227 -14.51 -3.85 -5.47
N GLY A 228 -14.65 -2.59 -5.06
CA GLY A 228 -14.24 -1.43 -5.86
C GLY A 228 -12.82 -0.97 -5.61
N VAL A 229 -12.42 -0.89 -4.35
CA VAL A 229 -11.05 -0.52 -3.93
C VAL A 229 -10.61 -1.44 -2.81
N THR A 230 -9.49 -2.12 -3.00
CA THR A 230 -8.81 -2.90 -1.96
C THR A 230 -7.31 -2.89 -2.22
N PHE A 231 -6.52 -2.38 -1.29
CA PHE A 231 -5.07 -2.52 -1.34
C PHE A 231 -4.42 -2.40 0.04
N ASN A 232 -3.26 -3.04 0.17
CA ASN A 232 -2.32 -2.90 1.27
C ASN A 232 -0.92 -2.95 0.69
N VAL A 233 -0.26 -1.79 0.63
CA VAL A 233 1.03 -1.64 -0.04
C VAL A 233 2.02 -0.88 0.83
N TYR A 234 3.30 -1.20 0.67
CA TYR A 234 4.39 -0.38 1.17
C TYR A 234 5.01 0.41 0.02
N VAL A 235 5.04 1.73 0.14
CA VAL A 235 5.62 2.66 -0.84
C VAL A 235 6.97 3.14 -0.34
N TYR A 236 8.02 2.94 -1.15
CA TYR A 236 9.41 3.30 -0.80
C TYR A 236 9.68 4.80 -0.96
N ASN A 237 10.46 5.37 -0.03
CA ASN A 237 10.86 6.78 -0.08
C ASN A 237 12.25 7.00 -0.70
#